data_c8037ce224836bb4d72bde9d9d7601f3
#
_entry.id   c8037ce224836bb4d72bde9d9d7601f3
#
_cell.length_a   1.000
_cell.length_b   1.000
_cell.length_c   1.000
_cell.angle_alpha   90.00
_cell.angle_beta   90.00
_cell.angle_gamma   90.00
#
_symmetry.space_group_name_H-M   'P 1'
#
loop_
_entity.id
_entity.type
_entity.pdbx_description
1 polymer ?
#
loop_
_entity_poly.entity_id
_entity_poly.type
_entity_poly.pdbx_seq_one_letter_code
_entity_poly.pdbx_strand_id
1 'polypeptide(L)'
;MCAKHIGFLIKPASSACNMRCRYCFYCDVAAHREERRARVMDWDVADAIIERALAVAPDAHVAFAFQGGEPTLAGLDFFRSFVARVEERRDRQQVSWALQTNGYLIDGEWAAFFREHGFLIGVSVDAYRDLHDSMRPDAHGAATYARVMGGVRLLRESGVDVNILSVLTSQMAAHAQRVFSFIKREGITHIQFIPCLPGLDDEHDAFSLAPREFSSFYRRLFDLWWRELGAGSYVSIWLFENIMQMALGQFPSQCGMLGRCAPQFVVESDGSVYPCDFYALDEYRVGDIRNDGLEAMATCEAMHAFLREPRRACSQCADCPFEGMCHRNCKRLNIAYYDEGYCGLREFLEYAYPGLQRVARMLARR
;
A
#
# COMPACT_ATOMS: atom_id res chain seq x y z
N MET A 1 16.67 19.83 -11.06
CA MET A 1 15.34 20.34 -10.66
C MET A 1 15.14 19.94 -9.19
N CYS A 2 14.99 20.90 -8.27
CA CYS A 2 14.63 20.54 -6.88
C CYS A 2 13.26 19.87 -6.88
N ALA A 3 13.20 18.62 -6.42
CA ALA A 3 11.95 17.91 -6.25
C ALA A 3 11.13 18.60 -5.14
N LYS A 4 9.90 19.04 -5.45
CA LYS A 4 9.02 19.64 -4.43
C LYS A 4 8.34 18.58 -3.53
N HIS A 5 8.39 17.32 -3.94
CA HIS A 5 7.84 16.19 -3.19
C HIS A 5 8.82 15.03 -3.25
N ILE A 6 9.12 14.46 -2.10
CA ILE A 6 9.91 13.23 -2.00
C ILE A 6 9.29 12.30 -0.97
N GLY A 7 9.29 11.00 -1.24
CA GLY A 7 8.80 9.98 -0.32
C GLY A 7 9.81 8.88 -0.08
N PHE A 8 9.89 8.43 1.15
CA PHE A 8 10.65 7.25 1.56
C PHE A 8 9.71 6.19 2.12
N LEU A 9 9.85 4.97 1.64
CA LEU A 9 9.23 3.80 2.26
C LEU A 9 10.30 3.09 3.08
N ILE A 10 10.19 3.18 4.39
CA ILE A 10 11.22 2.75 5.33
C ILE A 10 10.78 1.44 5.98
N LYS A 11 11.69 0.47 6.01
CA LYS A 11 11.46 -0.84 6.62
C LYS A 11 12.30 -1.01 7.88
N PRO A 12 11.88 -0.43 9.01
CA PRO A 12 12.72 -0.33 10.20
C PRO A 12 13.00 -1.67 10.88
N ALA A 13 12.17 -2.68 10.63
CA ALA A 13 12.36 -4.05 11.12
C ALA A 13 12.63 -5.06 9.98
N SER A 14 12.84 -4.58 8.73
CA SER A 14 13.02 -5.39 7.54
C SER A 14 11.97 -6.51 7.44
N SER A 15 12.37 -7.80 7.35
CA SER A 15 11.46 -8.94 7.24
C SER A 15 10.97 -9.50 8.59
N ALA A 16 11.39 -8.93 9.73
CA ALA A 16 10.88 -9.36 11.02
C ALA A 16 9.37 -9.10 11.13
N CYS A 17 8.62 -10.11 11.54
CA CYS A 17 7.18 -10.02 11.72
C CYS A 17 6.71 -10.98 12.83
N ASN A 18 5.75 -10.55 13.62
CA ASN A 18 5.07 -11.33 14.65
C ASN A 18 3.85 -12.11 14.13
N MET A 19 3.56 -12.03 12.82
CA MET A 19 2.53 -12.82 12.13
C MET A 19 3.13 -13.71 11.04
N ARG A 20 2.33 -14.69 10.58
CA ARG A 20 2.66 -15.64 9.50
C ARG A 20 1.54 -15.70 8.47
N CYS A 21 1.27 -14.55 7.83
CA CYS A 21 0.25 -14.44 6.80
C CYS A 21 0.55 -15.36 5.63
N ARG A 22 -0.44 -16.16 5.19
CA ARG A 22 -0.25 -17.23 4.18
C ARG A 22 0.09 -16.71 2.78
N TYR A 23 -0.29 -15.49 2.47
CA TYR A 23 -0.08 -14.83 1.18
C TYR A 23 0.95 -13.69 1.25
N CYS A 24 1.83 -13.69 2.24
CA CYS A 24 2.72 -12.54 2.48
C CYS A 24 3.75 -12.39 1.36
N PHE A 25 3.52 -11.45 0.45
CA PHE A 25 4.44 -11.16 -0.66
C PHE A 25 5.83 -10.76 -0.16
N TYR A 26 5.92 -10.09 1.00
CA TYR A 26 7.20 -9.65 1.51
C TYR A 26 8.03 -10.78 2.13
N CYS A 27 7.39 -11.82 2.68
CA CYS A 27 8.09 -13.04 3.06
C CYS A 27 8.69 -13.75 1.84
N ASP A 28 7.96 -13.76 0.73
CA ASP A 28 8.41 -14.32 -0.53
C ASP A 28 9.58 -13.51 -1.11
N VAL A 29 9.45 -12.18 -1.22
CA VAL A 29 10.54 -11.28 -1.62
C VAL A 29 11.79 -11.47 -0.74
N ALA A 30 11.61 -11.52 0.60
CA ALA A 30 12.74 -11.74 1.50
C ALA A 30 13.39 -13.14 1.37
N ALA A 31 12.63 -14.13 0.92
CA ALA A 31 13.13 -15.47 0.67
C ALA A 31 14.03 -15.56 -0.60
N HIS A 32 13.83 -14.66 -1.56
CA HIS A 32 14.58 -14.57 -2.81
C HIS A 32 15.83 -13.69 -2.72
N ARG A 33 16.15 -13.14 -1.56
CA ARG A 33 17.41 -12.41 -1.33
C ARG A 33 18.51 -13.32 -0.85
N GLU A 34 19.74 -13.01 -1.21
CA GLU A 34 20.94 -13.73 -0.74
C GLU A 34 21.04 -13.71 0.79
N GLU A 35 20.72 -12.57 1.41
CA GLU A 35 20.68 -12.43 2.86
C GLU A 35 19.27 -12.04 3.35
N ARG A 36 18.69 -12.92 4.16
CA ARG A 36 17.49 -12.60 4.93
C ARG A 36 17.86 -11.72 6.12
N ARG A 37 17.45 -10.46 6.09
CA ARG A 37 17.75 -9.51 7.15
C ARG A 37 16.52 -9.26 7.99
N ALA A 38 16.50 -9.83 9.20
CA ALA A 38 15.44 -9.62 10.19
C ALA A 38 16.05 -8.90 11.41
N ARG A 39 16.45 -7.62 11.22
CA ARG A 39 17.01 -6.79 12.28
C ARG A 39 16.34 -5.42 12.29
N VAL A 40 16.39 -4.78 13.44
CA VAL A 40 15.98 -3.37 13.60
C VAL A 40 17.04 -2.46 12.94
N MET A 41 16.60 -1.41 12.31
CA MET A 41 17.42 -0.40 11.64
C MET A 41 18.33 0.31 12.65
N ASP A 42 19.61 0.36 12.32
CA ASP A 42 20.60 1.11 13.10
C ASP A 42 20.47 2.62 12.86
N TRP A 43 20.93 3.42 13.82
CA TRP A 43 20.80 4.87 13.75
C TRP A 43 21.63 5.53 12.65
N ASP A 44 22.73 4.92 12.20
CA ASP A 44 23.49 5.41 11.04
C ASP A 44 22.66 5.39 9.76
N VAL A 45 21.82 4.38 9.58
CA VAL A 45 20.88 4.27 8.45
C VAL A 45 19.73 5.28 8.61
N ALA A 46 19.12 5.34 9.79
CA ALA A 46 18.00 6.25 10.07
C ALA A 46 18.42 7.73 9.89
N ASP A 47 19.58 8.10 10.43
CA ASP A 47 20.13 9.45 10.27
C ASP A 47 20.46 9.79 8.82
N ALA A 48 21.01 8.84 8.05
CA ALA A 48 21.25 9.03 6.61
C ALA A 48 19.96 9.25 5.84
N ILE A 49 18.87 8.52 6.14
CA ILE A 49 17.55 8.77 5.55
C ILE A 49 17.08 10.19 5.84
N ILE A 50 17.16 10.63 7.09
CA ILE A 50 16.73 11.98 7.51
C ILE A 50 17.55 13.05 6.80
N GLU A 51 18.86 12.92 6.78
CA GLU A 51 19.76 13.86 6.11
C GLU A 51 19.45 13.98 4.60
N ARG A 52 19.32 12.85 3.90
CA ARG A 52 19.00 12.84 2.47
C ARG A 52 17.62 13.43 2.20
N ALA A 53 16.63 13.13 3.03
CA ALA A 53 15.27 13.62 2.88
C ALA A 53 15.19 15.15 3.07
N LEU A 54 15.86 15.69 4.07
CA LEU A 54 15.82 17.12 4.38
C LEU A 54 16.76 17.96 3.50
N ALA A 55 17.75 17.35 2.83
CA ALA A 55 18.64 18.04 1.90
C ALA A 55 18.00 18.34 0.53
N VAL A 56 16.81 17.85 0.20
CA VAL A 56 16.19 17.98 -1.13
C VAL A 56 15.88 19.44 -1.47
N ALA A 57 15.10 20.12 -0.66
CA ALA A 57 14.82 21.55 -0.77
C ALA A 57 14.21 22.06 0.56
N PRO A 58 14.46 23.34 0.92
CA PRO A 58 13.98 23.90 2.17
C PRO A 58 12.45 23.96 2.30
N ASP A 59 11.71 23.99 1.19
CA ASP A 59 10.26 24.09 1.10
C ASP A 59 9.61 22.82 0.51
N ALA A 60 10.36 21.70 0.46
CA ALA A 60 9.83 20.45 -0.06
C ALA A 60 8.82 19.81 0.89
N HIS A 61 7.89 19.03 0.34
CA HIS A 61 7.10 18.09 1.10
C HIS A 61 7.83 16.74 1.15
N VAL A 62 8.12 16.29 2.37
CA VAL A 62 8.81 15.03 2.65
C VAL A 62 7.83 14.06 3.29
N ALA A 63 7.63 12.90 2.66
CA ALA A 63 6.77 11.85 3.18
C ALA A 63 7.61 10.69 3.72
N PHE A 64 7.45 10.37 5.00
CA PHE A 64 8.02 9.17 5.61
C PHE A 64 6.91 8.15 5.83
N ALA A 65 6.98 7.04 5.10
CA ALA A 65 6.08 5.90 5.24
C ALA A 65 6.84 4.70 5.81
N PHE A 66 6.32 4.09 6.86
CA PHE A 66 6.93 2.93 7.49
C PHE A 66 6.13 1.67 7.19
N GLN A 67 6.83 0.63 6.75
CA GLN A 67 6.26 -0.66 6.36
C GLN A 67 7.31 -1.76 6.52
N GLY A 68 7.08 -2.94 5.97
CA GLY A 68 8.04 -4.05 5.93
C GLY A 68 7.40 -5.34 6.41
N GLY A 69 8.08 -6.11 7.28
CA GLY A 69 7.49 -7.21 8.00
C GLY A 69 6.42 -6.69 8.95
N GLU A 70 6.84 -6.25 10.13
CA GLU A 70 6.01 -5.46 11.04
C GLU A 70 6.83 -4.31 11.62
N PRO A 71 6.60 -3.06 11.20
CA PRO A 71 7.42 -1.92 11.61
C PRO A 71 7.38 -1.63 13.12
N THR A 72 6.26 -1.94 13.80
CA THR A 72 6.14 -1.72 15.25
C THR A 72 7.10 -2.59 16.08
N LEU A 73 7.71 -3.64 15.48
CA LEU A 73 8.77 -4.41 16.13
C LEU A 73 10.08 -3.62 16.33
N ALA A 74 10.26 -2.50 15.65
CA ALA A 74 11.36 -1.58 15.93
C ALA A 74 11.22 -0.89 17.31
N GLY A 75 10.02 -0.95 17.90
CA GLY A 75 9.69 -0.36 19.21
C GLY A 75 9.30 1.13 19.10
N LEU A 76 8.45 1.58 20.03
CA LEU A 76 7.93 2.95 20.02
C LEU A 76 9.05 3.99 20.20
N ASP A 77 10.09 3.67 20.94
CA ASP A 77 11.22 4.58 21.16
C ASP A 77 12.04 4.86 19.90
N PHE A 78 12.10 3.91 18.96
CA PHE A 78 12.66 4.16 17.64
C PHE A 78 11.87 5.26 16.91
N PHE A 79 10.55 5.18 16.90
CA PHE A 79 9.70 6.16 16.20
C PHE A 79 9.72 7.52 16.89
N ARG A 80 9.68 7.56 18.23
CA ARG A 80 9.84 8.80 19.02
C ARG A 80 11.15 9.51 18.67
N SER A 81 12.24 8.76 18.64
CA SER A 81 13.56 9.30 18.32
C SER A 81 13.67 9.72 16.86
N PHE A 82 13.08 8.97 15.93
CA PHE A 82 13.09 9.32 14.50
C PHE A 82 12.34 10.64 14.25
N VAL A 83 11.13 10.77 14.79
CA VAL A 83 10.34 12.00 14.67
C VAL A 83 11.07 13.18 15.32
N ALA A 84 11.59 13.02 16.53
CA ALA A 84 12.32 14.08 17.23
C ALA A 84 13.52 14.58 16.43
N ARG A 85 14.30 13.66 15.81
CA ARG A 85 15.47 14.02 14.98
C ARG A 85 15.06 14.72 13.69
N VAL A 86 13.93 14.37 13.09
CA VAL A 86 13.40 15.10 11.92
C VAL A 86 12.96 16.50 12.32
N GLU A 87 12.21 16.63 13.42
CA GLU A 87 11.72 17.93 13.90
C GLU A 87 12.87 18.88 14.31
N GLU A 88 13.93 18.34 14.88
CA GLU A 88 15.15 19.12 15.24
C GLU A 88 15.92 19.64 14.02
N ARG A 89 15.93 18.88 12.91
CA ARG A 89 16.78 19.15 11.73
C ARG A 89 16.05 19.80 10.57
N ARG A 90 14.71 19.70 10.50
CA ARG A 90 13.94 20.34 9.43
C ARG A 90 13.97 21.86 9.54
N ASP A 91 14.00 22.54 8.40
CA ASP A 91 13.81 24.01 8.30
C ASP A 91 12.33 24.30 8.02
N ARG A 92 11.95 24.47 6.76
CA ARG A 92 10.58 24.79 6.30
C ARG A 92 9.90 23.63 5.59
N GLN A 93 10.54 22.47 5.52
CA GLN A 93 9.96 21.27 4.91
C GLN A 93 8.63 20.91 5.60
N GLN A 94 7.64 20.61 4.78
CA GLN A 94 6.41 19.98 5.24
C GLN A 94 6.64 18.48 5.35
N VAL A 95 6.35 17.91 6.51
CA VAL A 95 6.55 16.48 6.75
C VAL A 95 5.22 15.79 6.94
N SER A 96 5.05 14.64 6.30
CA SER A 96 3.91 13.76 6.53
C SER A 96 4.39 12.36 6.97
N TRP A 97 3.61 11.74 7.84
CA TRP A 97 3.90 10.47 8.47
C TRP A 97 2.84 9.43 8.10
N ALA A 98 3.26 8.26 7.70
CA ALA A 98 2.37 7.12 7.51
C ALA A 98 3.02 5.85 8.05
N LEU A 99 2.20 4.93 8.55
CA LEU A 99 2.67 3.63 8.99
C LEU A 99 1.67 2.55 8.63
N GLN A 100 2.16 1.49 7.97
CA GLN A 100 1.39 0.29 7.65
C GLN A 100 1.74 -0.80 8.64
N THR A 101 0.75 -1.26 9.41
CA THR A 101 0.94 -2.28 10.46
C THR A 101 -0.07 -3.41 10.35
N ASN A 102 0.28 -4.56 10.91
CA ASN A 102 -0.68 -5.63 11.15
C ASN A 102 -1.60 -5.35 12.35
N GLY A 103 -1.36 -4.29 13.11
CA GLY A 103 -2.20 -3.83 14.22
C GLY A 103 -2.08 -4.65 15.52
N TYR A 104 -1.23 -5.68 15.56
CA TYR A 104 -1.15 -6.61 16.69
C TYR A 104 -0.57 -6.00 17.97
N LEU A 105 0.38 -5.06 17.84
CA LEU A 105 1.06 -4.42 18.97
C LEU A 105 0.47 -3.06 19.37
N ILE A 106 -0.59 -2.62 18.71
CA ILE A 106 -1.18 -1.30 18.98
C ILE A 106 -1.82 -1.29 20.37
N ASP A 107 -1.38 -0.33 21.18
CA ASP A 107 -1.87 -0.02 22.51
C ASP A 107 -2.07 1.50 22.71
N GLY A 108 -2.34 1.93 23.95
CA GLY A 108 -2.60 3.33 24.26
C GLY A 108 -1.41 4.26 24.03
N GLU A 109 -0.18 3.79 24.23
CA GLU A 109 1.02 4.59 24.00
C GLU A 109 1.26 4.82 22.50
N TRP A 110 1.07 3.79 21.67
CA TRP A 110 1.11 3.90 20.22
C TRP A 110 0.02 4.84 19.70
N ALA A 111 -1.22 4.70 20.20
CA ALA A 111 -2.32 5.56 19.76
C ALA A 111 -2.08 7.04 20.11
N ALA A 112 -1.59 7.31 21.30
CA ALA A 112 -1.23 8.67 21.75
C ALA A 112 -0.13 9.28 20.87
N PHE A 113 0.94 8.53 20.59
CA PHE A 113 2.03 8.95 19.72
C PHE A 113 1.57 9.25 18.28
N PHE A 114 0.77 8.36 17.68
CA PHE A 114 0.27 8.58 16.33
C PHE A 114 -0.66 9.80 16.25
N ARG A 115 -1.48 10.01 17.26
CA ARG A 115 -2.34 11.18 17.33
C ARG A 115 -1.54 12.48 17.47
N GLU A 116 -0.54 12.51 18.34
CA GLU A 116 0.30 13.67 18.61
C GLU A 116 1.03 14.15 17.36
N HIS A 117 1.54 13.20 16.56
CA HIS A 117 2.35 13.51 15.37
C HIS A 117 1.58 13.43 14.05
N GLY A 118 0.26 13.23 14.07
CA GLY A 118 -0.59 13.22 12.87
C GLY A 118 -0.26 12.10 11.89
N PHE A 119 0.02 10.89 12.38
CA PHE A 119 0.25 9.74 11.52
C PHE A 119 -1.02 9.27 10.84
N LEU A 120 -0.92 8.94 9.55
CA LEU A 120 -1.91 8.13 8.85
C LEU A 120 -1.56 6.64 9.06
N ILE A 121 -2.46 5.90 9.69
CA ILE A 121 -2.23 4.50 10.00
C ILE A 121 -3.02 3.58 9.07
N GLY A 122 -2.31 2.77 8.31
CA GLY A 122 -2.89 1.66 7.56
C GLY A 122 -2.89 0.39 8.43
N VAL A 123 -4.06 -0.16 8.71
CA VAL A 123 -4.14 -1.42 9.47
C VAL A 123 -4.59 -2.55 8.56
N SER A 124 -3.83 -3.64 8.56
CA SER A 124 -4.11 -4.83 7.75
C SER A 124 -5.22 -5.68 8.37
N VAL A 125 -6.41 -5.69 7.76
CA VAL A 125 -7.55 -6.51 8.20
C VAL A 125 -8.21 -7.19 7.01
N ASP A 126 -8.31 -8.52 7.03
CA ASP A 126 -8.95 -9.28 5.96
C ASP A 126 -10.43 -9.51 6.26
N ALA A 127 -11.18 -8.40 6.16
CA ALA A 127 -12.63 -8.38 6.32
C ALA A 127 -13.14 -9.11 7.58
N TYR A 128 -13.84 -10.24 7.44
CA TYR A 128 -14.52 -10.91 8.55
C TYR A 128 -13.61 -11.93 9.27
N ARG A 129 -13.90 -12.16 10.54
CA ARG A 129 -13.09 -12.95 11.49
C ARG A 129 -12.54 -14.26 10.92
N ASP A 130 -13.40 -15.12 10.38
CA ASP A 130 -12.99 -16.47 9.96
C ASP A 130 -11.92 -16.43 8.86
N LEU A 131 -12.09 -15.49 7.91
CA LEU A 131 -11.11 -15.29 6.84
C LEU A 131 -9.82 -14.71 7.41
N HIS A 132 -9.92 -13.65 8.20
CA HIS A 132 -8.74 -13.00 8.79
C HIS A 132 -7.91 -14.00 9.62
N ASP A 133 -8.55 -14.72 10.55
CA ASP A 133 -7.86 -15.66 11.43
C ASP A 133 -7.24 -16.83 10.66
N SER A 134 -7.84 -17.26 9.55
CA SER A 134 -7.27 -18.30 8.70
C SER A 134 -6.09 -17.83 7.86
N MET A 135 -6.07 -16.56 7.44
CA MET A 135 -5.04 -15.99 6.54
C MET A 135 -3.91 -15.30 7.29
N ARG A 136 -4.18 -14.74 8.47
CA ARG A 136 -3.26 -13.90 9.24
C ARG A 136 -3.03 -14.42 10.68
N PRO A 137 -2.61 -15.68 10.85
CA PRO A 137 -2.25 -16.19 12.18
C PRO A 137 -0.99 -15.46 12.72
N ASP A 138 -0.85 -15.45 14.04
CA ASP A 138 0.40 -15.00 14.66
C ASP A 138 1.55 -16.01 14.41
N ALA A 139 2.72 -15.73 14.97
CA ALA A 139 3.90 -16.58 14.81
C ALA A 139 3.73 -18.00 15.41
N HIS A 140 2.73 -18.19 16.27
CA HIS A 140 2.40 -19.46 16.93
C HIS A 140 1.16 -20.15 16.31
N GLY A 141 0.57 -19.56 15.28
CA GLY A 141 -0.63 -20.08 14.61
C GLY A 141 -1.95 -19.67 15.29
N ALA A 142 -1.92 -18.75 16.27
CA ALA A 142 -3.13 -18.30 16.96
C ALA A 142 -3.89 -17.24 16.15
N ALA A 143 -5.22 -17.17 16.43
CA ALA A 143 -6.13 -16.20 15.84
C ALA A 143 -5.81 -14.76 16.29
N THR A 144 -5.85 -13.80 15.35
CA THR A 144 -5.39 -12.42 15.57
C THR A 144 -6.49 -11.37 15.42
N TYR A 145 -7.63 -11.69 14.81
CA TYR A 145 -8.71 -10.75 14.48
C TYR A 145 -9.16 -9.91 15.67
N ALA A 146 -9.43 -10.54 16.81
CA ALA A 146 -9.96 -9.83 17.98
C ALA A 146 -8.99 -8.76 18.49
N ARG A 147 -7.69 -9.08 18.52
CA ARG A 147 -6.63 -8.17 18.94
C ARG A 147 -6.44 -7.02 17.95
N VAL A 148 -6.35 -7.34 16.67
CA VAL A 148 -6.18 -6.34 15.59
C VAL A 148 -7.37 -5.37 15.56
N MET A 149 -8.60 -5.87 15.62
CA MET A 149 -9.79 -5.02 15.66
C MET A 149 -9.90 -4.22 16.97
N GLY A 150 -9.35 -4.73 18.07
CA GLY A 150 -9.16 -3.95 19.31
C GLY A 150 -8.25 -2.74 19.07
N GLY A 151 -7.11 -2.94 18.42
CA GLY A 151 -6.20 -1.86 18.00
C GLY A 151 -6.84 -0.84 17.07
N VAL A 152 -7.61 -1.30 16.05
CA VAL A 152 -8.36 -0.42 15.15
C VAL A 152 -9.34 0.49 15.91
N ARG A 153 -10.12 -0.09 16.85
CA ARG A 153 -11.06 0.71 17.66
C ARG A 153 -10.33 1.72 18.53
N LEU A 154 -9.25 1.31 19.19
CA LEU A 154 -8.45 2.19 20.03
C LEU A 154 -7.87 3.38 19.24
N LEU A 155 -7.29 3.14 18.07
CA LEU A 155 -6.79 4.21 17.20
C LEU A 155 -7.89 5.20 16.83
N ARG A 156 -9.07 4.72 16.41
CA ARG A 156 -10.20 5.58 16.04
C ARG A 156 -10.75 6.37 17.23
N GLU A 157 -10.90 5.74 18.39
CA GLU A 157 -11.35 6.38 19.63
C GLU A 157 -10.34 7.45 20.10
N SER A 158 -9.06 7.25 19.82
CA SER A 158 -8.00 8.23 20.07
C SER A 158 -7.94 9.34 19.02
N GLY A 159 -8.76 9.29 17.96
CA GLY A 159 -8.81 10.28 16.88
C GLY A 159 -7.61 10.21 15.93
N VAL A 160 -7.03 9.04 15.76
CA VAL A 160 -6.00 8.77 14.73
C VAL A 160 -6.67 8.49 13.40
N ASP A 161 -6.11 9.00 12.30
CA ASP A 161 -6.57 8.69 10.95
C ASP A 161 -6.23 7.25 10.58
N VAL A 162 -7.25 6.44 10.33
CA VAL A 162 -7.09 5.01 10.05
C VAL A 162 -7.66 4.65 8.68
N ASN A 163 -6.85 3.96 7.88
CA ASN A 163 -7.26 3.27 6.66
C ASN A 163 -7.16 1.75 6.86
N ILE A 164 -8.16 1.00 6.43
CA ILE A 164 -8.11 -0.47 6.46
C ILE A 164 -7.54 -0.96 5.13
N LEU A 165 -6.53 -1.83 5.21
CA LEU A 165 -5.98 -2.53 4.06
C LEU A 165 -6.35 -4.01 4.13
N SER A 166 -7.04 -4.50 3.11
CA SER A 166 -7.41 -5.91 2.98
C SER A 166 -6.73 -6.52 1.77
N VAL A 167 -6.09 -7.68 1.93
CA VAL A 167 -5.57 -8.41 0.78
C VAL A 167 -6.71 -9.18 0.13
N LEU A 168 -7.05 -8.79 -1.08
CA LEU A 168 -8.12 -9.39 -1.86
C LEU A 168 -7.66 -10.73 -2.45
N THR A 169 -7.86 -11.79 -1.70
CA THR A 169 -7.62 -13.16 -2.13
C THR A 169 -8.79 -13.68 -2.98
N SER A 170 -8.58 -14.76 -3.73
CA SER A 170 -9.65 -15.50 -4.43
C SER A 170 -10.81 -15.87 -3.49
N GLN A 171 -10.49 -16.30 -2.27
CA GLN A 171 -11.50 -16.63 -1.24
C GLN A 171 -12.30 -15.40 -0.79
N MET A 172 -11.65 -14.24 -0.60
CA MET A 172 -12.34 -13.00 -0.26
C MET A 172 -13.23 -12.54 -1.41
N ALA A 173 -12.73 -12.63 -2.64
CA ALA A 173 -13.43 -12.17 -3.85
C ALA A 173 -14.77 -12.88 -4.06
N ALA A 174 -14.89 -14.15 -3.66
CA ALA A 174 -16.14 -14.91 -3.72
C ALA A 174 -17.24 -14.38 -2.75
N HIS A 175 -16.89 -13.50 -1.81
CA HIS A 175 -17.77 -13.10 -0.71
C HIS A 175 -17.97 -11.59 -0.54
N ALA A 176 -18.09 -10.84 -1.63
CA ALA A 176 -18.23 -9.37 -1.62
C ALA A 176 -19.34 -8.86 -0.68
N GLN A 177 -20.47 -9.59 -0.56
CA GLN A 177 -21.55 -9.24 0.37
C GLN A 177 -21.11 -9.33 1.84
N ARG A 178 -20.35 -10.36 2.24
CA ARG A 178 -19.81 -10.50 3.61
C ARG A 178 -18.77 -9.42 3.91
N VAL A 179 -17.93 -9.09 2.91
CA VAL A 179 -16.95 -8.00 3.00
C VAL A 179 -17.65 -6.66 3.22
N PHE A 180 -18.67 -6.36 2.44
CA PHE A 180 -19.42 -5.12 2.60
C PHE A 180 -20.18 -5.05 3.93
N SER A 181 -20.74 -6.17 4.38
CA SER A 181 -21.38 -6.27 5.70
C SER A 181 -20.40 -6.04 6.85
N PHE A 182 -19.14 -6.48 6.70
CA PHE A 182 -18.06 -6.17 7.65
C PHE A 182 -17.78 -4.66 7.68
N ILE A 183 -17.60 -4.02 6.52
CA ILE A 183 -17.35 -2.57 6.40
C ILE A 183 -18.44 -1.79 7.16
N LYS A 184 -19.70 -2.16 6.95
CA LYS A 184 -20.84 -1.51 7.60
C LYS A 184 -20.87 -1.74 9.11
N ARG A 185 -20.73 -2.99 9.56
CA ARG A 185 -20.80 -3.36 10.97
C ARG A 185 -19.71 -2.72 11.81
N GLU A 186 -18.48 -2.67 11.28
CA GLU A 186 -17.34 -2.08 11.99
C GLU A 186 -17.24 -0.55 11.76
N GLY A 187 -18.17 0.06 11.00
CA GLY A 187 -18.17 1.50 10.71
C GLY A 187 -16.91 1.97 9.99
N ILE A 188 -16.39 1.17 9.05
CA ILE A 188 -15.19 1.51 8.29
C ILE A 188 -15.53 2.58 7.27
N THR A 189 -14.80 3.67 7.30
CA THR A 189 -14.97 4.81 6.40
C THR A 189 -14.01 4.81 5.22
N HIS A 190 -12.82 4.23 5.38
CA HIS A 190 -11.77 4.15 4.36
C HIS A 190 -11.23 2.72 4.27
N ILE A 191 -11.23 2.17 3.06
CA ILE A 191 -10.71 0.83 2.81
C ILE A 191 -10.00 0.74 1.46
N GLN A 192 -8.88 0.01 1.46
CA GLN A 192 -8.14 -0.37 0.28
C GLN A 192 -8.08 -1.89 0.15
N PHE A 193 -8.43 -2.40 -1.03
CA PHE A 193 -8.22 -3.80 -1.38
C PHE A 193 -6.96 -3.92 -2.24
N ILE A 194 -6.00 -4.70 -1.75
CA ILE A 194 -4.75 -4.99 -2.45
C ILE A 194 -4.89 -6.36 -3.09
N PRO A 195 -4.82 -6.51 -4.43
CA PRO A 195 -4.89 -7.81 -5.06
C PRO A 195 -3.86 -8.78 -4.49
N CYS A 196 -4.28 -9.97 -4.09
CA CYS A 196 -3.35 -11.03 -3.70
C CYS A 196 -2.58 -11.49 -4.95
N LEU A 197 -1.26 -11.46 -4.85
CA LEU A 197 -0.35 -11.88 -5.91
C LEU A 197 0.11 -13.32 -5.68
N PRO A 198 0.38 -14.08 -6.75
CA PRO A 198 1.12 -15.32 -6.63
C PRO A 198 2.57 -15.06 -6.20
N GLY A 199 3.25 -16.08 -5.71
CA GLY A 199 4.69 -16.06 -5.46
C GLY A 199 5.49 -15.58 -6.68
N LEU A 200 6.77 -15.22 -6.47
CA LEU A 200 7.62 -14.72 -7.55
C LEU A 200 7.88 -15.78 -8.62
N ASP A 201 7.94 -17.03 -8.22
CA ASP A 201 8.19 -18.19 -9.11
C ASP A 201 6.90 -18.81 -9.68
N ASP A 202 5.74 -18.31 -9.25
CA ASP A 202 4.44 -18.88 -9.60
C ASP A 202 3.64 -17.94 -10.52
N GLU A 203 2.86 -18.50 -11.44
CA GLU A 203 1.84 -17.74 -12.15
C GLU A 203 0.52 -17.65 -11.40
N HIS A 204 0.18 -18.69 -10.64
CA HIS A 204 -1.01 -18.77 -9.76
C HIS A 204 -0.74 -19.65 -8.55
N ASP A 205 -1.35 -19.29 -7.42
CA ASP A 205 -1.41 -20.10 -6.21
C ASP A 205 -2.85 -20.18 -5.66
N ALA A 206 -3.02 -20.84 -4.52
CA ALA A 206 -4.34 -21.04 -3.91
C ALA A 206 -5.02 -19.76 -3.41
N PHE A 207 -4.29 -18.64 -3.32
CA PHE A 207 -4.77 -17.38 -2.75
C PHE A 207 -4.79 -16.24 -3.76
N SER A 208 -3.98 -16.32 -4.81
CA SER A 208 -3.83 -15.27 -5.81
C SER A 208 -5.15 -14.96 -6.52
N LEU A 209 -5.36 -13.68 -6.79
CA LEU A 209 -6.58 -13.17 -7.39
C LEU A 209 -6.52 -13.29 -8.91
N ALA A 210 -7.49 -13.97 -9.50
CA ALA A 210 -7.63 -14.04 -10.94
C ALA A 210 -8.42 -12.83 -11.52
N PRO A 211 -8.20 -12.45 -12.80
CA PRO A 211 -8.87 -11.31 -13.42
C PRO A 211 -10.41 -11.38 -13.41
N ARG A 212 -10.99 -12.57 -13.55
CA ARG A 212 -12.45 -12.76 -13.49
C ARG A 212 -13.01 -12.60 -12.09
N GLU A 213 -12.27 -13.03 -11.07
CA GLU A 213 -12.62 -12.85 -9.66
C GLU A 213 -12.55 -11.37 -9.28
N PHE A 214 -11.52 -10.66 -9.77
CA PHE A 214 -11.41 -9.20 -9.62
C PHE A 214 -12.66 -8.50 -10.17
N SER A 215 -13.04 -8.75 -11.41
CA SER A 215 -14.21 -8.12 -12.02
C SER A 215 -15.50 -8.44 -11.25
N SER A 216 -15.73 -9.71 -10.95
CA SER A 216 -16.91 -10.17 -10.22
C SER A 216 -17.04 -9.52 -8.84
N PHE A 217 -15.93 -9.48 -8.08
CA PHE A 217 -15.88 -8.85 -6.76
C PHE A 217 -16.22 -7.37 -6.83
N TYR A 218 -15.53 -6.61 -7.69
CA TYR A 218 -15.69 -5.17 -7.74
C TYR A 218 -17.02 -4.72 -8.32
N ARG A 219 -17.61 -5.48 -9.26
CA ARG A 219 -18.97 -5.22 -9.74
C ARG A 219 -19.99 -5.41 -8.61
N ARG A 220 -19.88 -6.51 -7.85
CA ARG A 220 -20.76 -6.75 -6.73
C ARG A 220 -20.56 -5.74 -5.59
N LEU A 221 -19.32 -5.38 -5.30
CA LEU A 221 -18.98 -4.37 -4.32
C LEU A 221 -19.54 -3.00 -4.71
N PHE A 222 -19.47 -2.64 -6.01
CA PHE A 222 -20.05 -1.41 -6.54
C PHE A 222 -21.56 -1.36 -6.38
N ASP A 223 -22.29 -2.44 -6.64
CA ASP A 223 -23.75 -2.48 -6.45
C ASP A 223 -24.15 -2.26 -4.99
N LEU A 224 -23.38 -2.83 -4.07
CA LEU A 224 -23.60 -2.68 -2.62
C LEU A 224 -23.31 -1.23 -2.19
N TRP A 225 -22.18 -0.71 -2.60
CA TRP A 225 -21.75 0.66 -2.33
C TRP A 225 -22.72 1.70 -2.92
N TRP A 226 -23.17 1.48 -4.15
CA TRP A 226 -24.13 2.37 -4.84
C TRP A 226 -25.44 2.49 -4.09
N ARG A 227 -25.98 1.38 -3.57
CA ARG A 227 -27.20 1.37 -2.77
C ARG A 227 -27.03 2.13 -1.46
N GLU A 228 -25.92 1.95 -0.79
CA GLU A 228 -25.60 2.65 0.47
C GLU A 228 -25.41 4.15 0.26
N LEU A 229 -24.75 4.52 -0.83
CA LEU A 229 -24.64 5.93 -1.22
C LEU A 229 -26.02 6.57 -1.42
N GLY A 230 -26.94 5.87 -2.06
CA GLY A 230 -28.35 6.28 -2.21
C GLY A 230 -29.09 6.41 -0.88
N ALA A 231 -28.68 5.69 0.15
CA ALA A 231 -29.16 5.79 1.52
C ALA A 231 -28.45 6.88 2.36
N GLY A 232 -27.53 7.65 1.76
CA GLY A 232 -26.80 8.73 2.43
C GLY A 232 -25.53 8.31 3.17
N SER A 233 -25.10 7.05 3.03
CA SER A 233 -23.86 6.54 3.64
C SER A 233 -22.75 6.43 2.61
N TYR A 234 -21.59 7.05 2.90
CA TYR A 234 -20.42 7.02 2.03
C TYR A 234 -19.28 6.22 2.67
N VAL A 235 -18.69 5.35 1.89
CA VAL A 235 -17.45 4.63 2.22
C VAL A 235 -16.44 4.91 1.13
N SER A 236 -15.28 5.40 1.51
CA SER A 236 -14.15 5.58 0.59
C SER A 236 -13.52 4.23 0.29
N ILE A 237 -13.68 3.76 -0.95
CA ILE A 237 -13.02 2.56 -1.49
C ILE A 237 -11.94 3.03 -2.45
N TRP A 238 -10.70 2.78 -2.13
CA TRP A 238 -9.55 3.41 -2.78
C TRP A 238 -9.53 3.29 -4.31
N LEU A 239 -9.91 2.14 -4.87
CA LEU A 239 -10.03 2.00 -6.33
C LEU A 239 -11.10 2.94 -6.91
N PHE A 240 -12.24 3.08 -6.24
CA PHE A 240 -13.32 3.96 -6.70
C PHE A 240 -12.88 5.43 -6.64
N GLU A 241 -12.18 5.81 -5.56
CA GLU A 241 -11.62 7.17 -5.44
C GLU A 241 -10.67 7.51 -6.60
N ASN A 242 -9.73 6.60 -6.91
CA ASN A 242 -8.80 6.82 -8.01
C ASN A 242 -9.52 6.98 -9.36
N ILE A 243 -10.52 6.15 -9.63
CA ILE A 243 -11.32 6.25 -10.86
C ILE A 243 -12.09 7.57 -10.89
N MET A 244 -12.68 7.99 -9.77
CA MET A 244 -13.41 9.26 -9.65
C MET A 244 -12.48 10.47 -9.82
N GLN A 245 -11.29 10.48 -9.23
CA GLN A 245 -10.27 11.52 -9.43
C GLN A 245 -9.89 11.64 -10.91
N MET A 246 -9.61 10.53 -11.56
CA MET A 246 -9.27 10.51 -12.99
C MET A 246 -10.43 10.95 -13.88
N ALA A 247 -11.68 10.63 -13.52
CA ALA A 247 -12.87 11.10 -14.22
C ALA A 247 -13.06 12.62 -14.14
N LEU A 248 -12.42 13.27 -13.17
CA LEU A 248 -12.35 14.73 -13.00
C LEU A 248 -11.07 15.34 -13.61
N GLY A 249 -10.23 14.57 -14.30
CA GLY A 249 -8.96 15.02 -14.85
C GLY A 249 -7.85 15.21 -13.81
N GLN A 250 -8.00 14.65 -12.61
CA GLN A 250 -7.00 14.67 -11.55
C GLN A 250 -6.10 13.45 -11.64
N PHE A 251 -4.89 13.55 -11.05
CA PHE A 251 -3.98 12.40 -10.97
C PHE A 251 -4.45 11.40 -9.91
N PRO A 252 -4.38 10.08 -10.21
CA PRO A 252 -4.67 9.06 -9.22
C PRO A 252 -3.57 8.99 -8.15
N SER A 253 -3.94 8.58 -6.95
CA SER A 253 -2.97 8.26 -5.88
C SER A 253 -2.34 6.87 -6.07
N GLN A 254 -2.96 6.00 -6.86
CA GLN A 254 -2.43 4.69 -7.20
C GLN A 254 -1.34 4.79 -8.28
N CYS A 255 -0.08 4.55 -7.91
CA CYS A 255 1.07 4.67 -8.81
C CYS A 255 0.94 3.83 -10.10
N GLY A 256 0.30 2.64 -10.03
CA GLY A 256 0.05 1.81 -11.20
C GLY A 256 -0.82 2.46 -12.29
N MET A 257 -1.68 3.39 -11.92
CA MET A 257 -2.58 4.11 -12.85
C MET A 257 -1.95 5.38 -13.44
N LEU A 258 -0.71 5.71 -13.08
CA LEU A 258 0.02 6.86 -13.63
C LEU A 258 0.65 6.60 -15.01
N GLY A 259 0.54 5.39 -15.55
CA GLY A 259 1.11 5.02 -16.85
C GLY A 259 2.61 4.74 -16.86
N ARG A 260 3.31 5.04 -15.78
CA ARG A 260 4.74 4.82 -15.63
C ARG A 260 5.08 4.55 -14.17
N CYS A 261 6.12 3.75 -13.93
CA CYS A 261 6.76 3.71 -12.62
C CYS A 261 7.54 5.02 -12.42
N ALA A 262 7.61 5.47 -11.17
CA ALA A 262 8.46 6.57 -10.76
C ALA A 262 9.53 6.03 -9.79
N PRO A 263 10.72 6.61 -9.73
CA PRO A 263 11.70 6.28 -8.72
C PRO A 263 11.08 6.39 -7.33
N GLN A 264 11.12 5.31 -6.56
CA GLN A 264 10.80 5.31 -5.14
C GLN A 264 12.07 4.99 -4.36
N PHE A 265 12.11 5.40 -3.10
CA PHE A 265 13.20 5.08 -2.20
C PHE A 265 12.66 4.15 -1.12
N VAL A 266 12.70 2.84 -1.42
CA VAL A 266 12.37 1.79 -0.44
C VAL A 266 13.64 1.44 0.29
N VAL A 267 13.74 1.80 1.58
CA VAL A 267 14.96 1.66 2.37
C VAL A 267 14.80 0.54 3.38
N GLU A 268 15.63 -0.50 3.25
CA GLU A 268 15.69 -1.62 4.19
C GLU A 268 16.49 -1.25 5.45
N SER A 269 16.35 -2.05 6.50
CA SER A 269 17.00 -1.80 7.81
C SER A 269 18.53 -1.78 7.74
N ASP A 270 19.12 -2.32 6.69
CA ASP A 270 20.58 -2.34 6.46
C ASP A 270 21.11 -1.18 5.62
N GLY A 271 20.22 -0.28 5.17
CA GLY A 271 20.54 0.86 4.33
C GLY A 271 20.42 0.61 2.82
N SER A 272 20.19 -0.63 2.40
CA SER A 272 19.95 -0.95 0.98
C SER A 272 18.69 -0.25 0.46
N VAL A 273 18.77 0.32 -0.76
CA VAL A 273 17.67 1.08 -1.39
C VAL A 273 17.19 0.36 -2.64
N TYR A 274 15.86 0.30 -2.80
CA TYR A 274 15.19 -0.36 -3.92
C TYR A 274 14.17 0.57 -4.58
N PRO A 275 13.84 0.36 -5.87
CA PRO A 275 12.96 1.24 -6.63
C PRO A 275 11.47 1.05 -6.33
N CYS A 276 11.08 -0.06 -5.71
CA CYS A 276 9.68 -0.42 -5.43
C CYS A 276 9.61 -1.49 -4.33
N ASP A 277 8.55 -1.46 -3.53
CA ASP A 277 8.29 -2.44 -2.47
C ASP A 277 8.18 -3.89 -2.98
N PHE A 278 7.55 -4.08 -4.15
CA PHE A 278 7.44 -5.40 -4.79
C PHE A 278 8.73 -5.90 -5.44
N TYR A 279 9.72 -5.05 -5.60
CA TYR A 279 10.99 -5.32 -6.28
C TYR A 279 12.17 -5.02 -5.35
N ALA A 280 12.01 -5.31 -4.06
CA ALA A 280 13.09 -5.22 -3.10
C ALA A 280 13.94 -6.51 -3.15
N LEU A 281 14.46 -6.84 -4.34
CA LEU A 281 15.30 -8.00 -4.68
C LEU A 281 16.72 -7.53 -5.03
N ASP A 282 17.71 -8.39 -4.88
CA ASP A 282 19.12 -7.99 -5.00
C ASP A 282 19.47 -7.40 -6.36
N GLU A 283 18.90 -7.91 -7.45
CA GLU A 283 19.08 -7.42 -8.81
C GLU A 283 18.51 -6.01 -9.06
N TYR A 284 17.55 -5.57 -8.23
CA TYR A 284 16.94 -4.24 -8.31
C TYR A 284 17.53 -3.24 -7.31
N ARG A 285 18.58 -3.61 -6.58
CA ARG A 285 19.21 -2.70 -5.64
C ARG A 285 19.80 -1.50 -6.37
N VAL A 286 19.38 -0.28 -5.98
CA VAL A 286 19.81 0.99 -6.62
C VAL A 286 20.92 1.69 -5.85
N GLY A 287 21.22 1.30 -4.62
CA GLY A 287 22.30 1.86 -3.83
C GLY A 287 22.17 1.59 -2.33
N ASP A 288 22.93 2.37 -1.56
CA ASP A 288 22.91 2.39 -0.09
C ASP A 288 22.70 3.83 0.38
N ILE A 289 21.70 4.05 1.23
CA ILE A 289 21.28 5.40 1.67
C ILE A 289 22.38 6.17 2.39
N ARG A 290 23.35 5.49 2.99
CA ARG A 290 24.47 6.11 3.71
C ARG A 290 25.50 6.70 2.74
N ASN A 291 25.73 6.00 1.63
CA ASN A 291 26.87 6.28 0.76
C ASN A 291 26.46 7.01 -0.52
N ASP A 292 25.26 6.73 -1.03
CA ASP A 292 24.82 7.20 -2.35
C ASP A 292 23.86 8.40 -2.24
N GLY A 293 24.00 9.35 -3.17
CA GLY A 293 23.07 10.46 -3.28
C GLY A 293 21.76 10.06 -3.95
N LEU A 294 20.65 10.73 -3.61
CA LEU A 294 19.32 10.42 -4.16
C LEU A 294 19.29 10.54 -5.69
N GLU A 295 19.97 11.53 -6.27
CA GLU A 295 20.04 11.71 -7.72
C GLU A 295 20.81 10.55 -8.39
N ALA A 296 21.92 10.12 -7.80
CA ALA A 296 22.69 8.98 -8.29
C ALA A 296 21.86 7.70 -8.27
N MET A 297 21.15 7.42 -7.17
CA MET A 297 20.24 6.26 -7.07
C MET A 297 19.07 6.35 -8.06
N ALA A 298 18.48 7.55 -8.26
CA ALA A 298 17.36 7.75 -9.16
C ALA A 298 17.74 7.61 -10.66
N THR A 299 19.03 7.74 -10.99
CA THR A 299 19.55 7.72 -12.37
C THR A 299 20.53 6.58 -12.67
N CYS A 300 20.72 5.64 -11.73
CA CYS A 300 21.58 4.48 -11.93
C CYS A 300 21.00 3.50 -12.95
N GLU A 301 21.86 2.61 -13.48
CA GLU A 301 21.46 1.61 -14.49
C GLU A 301 20.35 0.67 -13.96
N ALA A 302 20.43 0.22 -12.71
CA ALA A 302 19.40 -0.64 -12.09
C ALA A 302 18.03 0.08 -12.04
N MET A 303 17.98 1.36 -11.67
CA MET A 303 16.76 2.16 -11.70
C MET A 303 16.22 2.30 -13.13
N HIS A 304 17.08 2.61 -14.10
CA HIS A 304 16.68 2.72 -15.49
C HIS A 304 16.18 1.40 -16.07
N ALA A 305 16.81 0.28 -15.75
CA ALA A 305 16.37 -1.06 -16.14
C ALA A 305 14.97 -1.35 -15.57
N PHE A 306 14.78 -1.12 -14.25
CA PHE A 306 13.50 -1.25 -13.59
C PHE A 306 12.40 -0.38 -14.23
N LEU A 307 12.67 0.88 -14.55
CA LEU A 307 11.68 1.80 -15.12
C LEU A 307 11.27 1.41 -16.56
N ARG A 308 12.20 0.83 -17.34
CA ARG A 308 11.97 0.39 -18.73
C ARG A 308 11.35 -1.01 -18.85
N GLU A 309 11.31 -1.77 -17.79
CA GLU A 309 10.76 -3.12 -17.79
C GLU A 309 9.31 -3.14 -18.32
N PRO A 310 9.01 -4.00 -19.32
CA PRO A 310 7.72 -3.99 -20.00
C PRO A 310 6.60 -4.51 -19.08
N ARG A 311 5.39 -4.02 -19.34
CA ARG A 311 4.17 -4.59 -18.75
C ARG A 311 3.70 -5.79 -19.55
N ARG A 312 2.98 -6.71 -18.91
CA ARG A 312 2.30 -7.82 -19.61
C ARG A 312 1.42 -7.28 -20.74
N ALA A 313 1.32 -8.05 -21.81
CA ALA A 313 0.41 -7.74 -22.90
C ALA A 313 -0.98 -8.34 -22.63
N CYS A 314 -2.01 -7.63 -23.10
CA CYS A 314 -3.39 -8.15 -23.19
C CYS A 314 -3.98 -7.70 -24.52
N SER A 315 -4.55 -8.64 -25.29
CA SER A 315 -5.12 -8.34 -26.60
C SER A 315 -6.23 -7.29 -26.56
N GLN A 316 -6.97 -7.23 -25.46
CA GLN A 316 -8.04 -6.25 -25.28
C GLN A 316 -7.56 -4.80 -25.04
N CYS A 317 -6.25 -4.58 -24.81
CA CYS A 317 -5.74 -3.23 -24.55
C CYS A 317 -5.72 -2.34 -25.81
N ALA A 318 -5.55 -2.92 -27.00
CA ALA A 318 -5.44 -2.17 -28.26
C ALA A 318 -6.67 -1.28 -28.53
N ASP A 319 -7.86 -1.80 -28.24
CA ASP A 319 -9.14 -1.11 -28.51
C ASP A 319 -9.88 -0.75 -27.20
N CYS A 320 -9.16 -0.64 -26.08
CA CYS A 320 -9.76 -0.38 -24.79
C CYS A 320 -10.07 1.12 -24.60
N PRO A 321 -11.34 1.51 -24.37
CA PRO A 321 -11.70 2.91 -24.17
C PRO A 321 -11.13 3.49 -22.85
N PHE A 322 -10.63 2.63 -21.96
CA PHE A 322 -10.06 3.00 -20.65
C PHE A 322 -8.52 2.91 -20.62
N GLU A 323 -7.86 2.70 -21.77
CA GLU A 323 -6.40 2.59 -21.80
C GLU A 323 -5.74 3.86 -21.24
N GLY A 324 -6.22 5.05 -21.62
CA GLY A 324 -5.74 6.34 -21.12
C GLY A 324 -6.02 6.59 -19.61
N MET A 325 -6.84 5.75 -18.96
CA MET A 325 -7.05 5.78 -17.51
C MET A 325 -6.25 4.69 -16.81
N CYS A 326 -6.25 3.48 -17.36
CA CYS A 326 -5.65 2.30 -16.77
C CYS A 326 -4.15 2.23 -17.02
N HIS A 327 -3.67 2.66 -18.21
CA HIS A 327 -2.27 2.58 -18.67
C HIS A 327 -1.65 1.20 -18.48
N ARG A 328 -2.44 0.12 -18.60
CA ARG A 328 -2.04 -1.28 -18.30
C ARG A 328 -1.63 -1.53 -16.85
N ASN A 329 -1.90 -0.58 -15.95
CA ASN A 329 -1.70 -0.65 -14.51
C ASN A 329 -0.26 -1.00 -14.07
N CYS A 330 -0.07 -1.38 -12.80
CA CYS A 330 1.21 -1.77 -12.23
C CYS A 330 1.74 -3.06 -12.86
N LYS A 331 3.00 -3.10 -13.26
CA LYS A 331 3.63 -4.27 -13.89
C LYS A 331 3.66 -5.53 -13.00
N ARG A 332 3.58 -5.39 -11.67
CA ARG A 332 3.49 -6.52 -10.73
C ARG A 332 2.03 -6.90 -10.43
N LEU A 333 1.15 -5.91 -10.23
CA LEU A 333 -0.24 -6.14 -9.89
C LEU A 333 -1.11 -6.53 -11.09
N ASN A 334 -0.67 -6.28 -12.32
CA ASN A 334 -1.50 -6.44 -13.51
C ASN A 334 -1.94 -7.89 -13.78
N ILE A 335 -1.22 -8.88 -13.25
CA ILE A 335 -1.60 -10.29 -13.30
C ILE A 335 -2.98 -10.56 -12.67
N ALA A 336 -3.37 -9.75 -11.66
CA ALA A 336 -4.68 -9.84 -11.05
C ALA A 336 -5.79 -9.10 -11.84
N TYR A 337 -5.40 -8.24 -12.79
CA TYR A 337 -6.34 -7.43 -13.54
C TYR A 337 -6.64 -8.00 -14.93
N TYR A 338 -5.65 -8.62 -15.60
CA TYR A 338 -5.81 -9.18 -16.93
C TYR A 338 -4.83 -10.32 -17.20
N ASP A 339 -5.23 -11.18 -18.13
CA ASP A 339 -4.43 -12.17 -18.82
C ASP A 339 -4.28 -11.80 -20.31
N GLU A 340 -3.76 -12.71 -21.15
CA GLU A 340 -3.54 -12.45 -22.57
C GLU A 340 -4.83 -12.13 -23.35
N GLY A 341 -5.95 -12.74 -22.97
CA GLY A 341 -7.22 -12.70 -23.72
C GLY A 341 -8.35 -11.96 -23.02
N TYR A 342 -8.22 -11.64 -21.70
CA TYR A 342 -9.30 -11.09 -20.91
C TYR A 342 -8.80 -10.02 -19.92
N CYS A 343 -9.58 -8.95 -19.76
CA CYS A 343 -9.29 -7.87 -18.82
C CYS A 343 -10.47 -7.64 -17.88
N GLY A 344 -10.31 -8.08 -16.61
CA GLY A 344 -11.30 -7.88 -15.54
C GLY A 344 -11.46 -6.42 -15.13
N LEU A 345 -10.39 -5.63 -15.23
CA LEU A 345 -10.47 -4.19 -14.96
C LEU A 345 -11.30 -3.46 -16.04
N ARG A 346 -11.14 -3.82 -17.32
CA ARG A 346 -11.97 -3.28 -18.40
C ARG A 346 -13.44 -3.62 -18.16
N GLU A 347 -13.75 -4.88 -17.88
CA GLU A 347 -15.14 -5.31 -17.62
C GLU A 347 -15.75 -4.57 -16.42
N PHE A 348 -14.97 -4.38 -15.35
CA PHE A 348 -15.42 -3.60 -14.20
C PHE A 348 -15.67 -2.12 -14.58
N LEU A 349 -14.77 -1.49 -15.33
CA LEU A 349 -14.90 -0.10 -15.76
C LEU A 349 -16.10 0.10 -16.69
N GLU A 350 -16.31 -0.78 -17.67
CA GLU A 350 -17.50 -0.76 -18.53
C GLU A 350 -18.81 -0.78 -17.73
N TYR A 351 -18.82 -1.53 -16.61
CA TYR A 351 -19.97 -1.62 -15.72
C TYR A 351 -20.14 -0.40 -14.80
N ALA A 352 -19.09 0.01 -14.12
CA ALA A 352 -19.16 0.93 -12.98
C ALA A 352 -18.84 2.39 -13.32
N TYR A 353 -18.08 2.64 -14.40
CA TYR A 353 -17.56 3.99 -14.72
C TYR A 353 -18.65 5.06 -14.86
N PRO A 354 -19.80 4.84 -15.54
CA PRO A 354 -20.83 5.87 -15.63
C PRO A 354 -21.38 6.31 -14.26
N GLY A 355 -21.50 5.35 -13.33
CA GLY A 355 -21.92 5.62 -11.96
C GLY A 355 -20.86 6.39 -11.16
N LEU A 356 -19.62 5.93 -11.19
CA LEU A 356 -18.49 6.59 -10.51
C LEU A 356 -18.28 8.02 -11.03
N GLN A 357 -18.35 8.23 -12.34
CA GLN A 357 -18.27 9.58 -12.93
C GLN A 357 -19.40 10.51 -12.44
N ARG A 358 -20.62 9.97 -12.29
CA ARG A 358 -21.74 10.76 -11.72
C ARG A 358 -21.44 11.17 -10.29
N VAL A 359 -20.96 10.26 -9.45
CA VAL A 359 -20.60 10.55 -8.05
C VAL A 359 -19.46 11.56 -7.98
N ALA A 360 -18.41 11.39 -8.78
CA ALA A 360 -17.30 12.33 -8.87
C ALA A 360 -17.78 13.77 -9.12
N ARG A 361 -18.66 13.95 -10.12
CA ARG A 361 -19.24 15.26 -10.45
C ARG A 361 -20.12 15.83 -9.33
N MET A 362 -20.82 14.97 -8.60
CA MET A 362 -21.65 15.41 -7.45
C MET A 362 -20.77 15.89 -6.30
N LEU A 363 -19.69 15.16 -5.98
CA LEU A 363 -18.76 15.54 -4.91
C LEU A 363 -17.96 16.79 -5.24
N ALA A 364 -17.57 16.99 -6.50
CA ALA A 364 -16.84 18.18 -6.94
C ALA A 364 -17.67 19.48 -6.92
N ARG A 365 -18.99 19.39 -6.79
CA ARG A 365 -19.89 20.56 -6.71
C ARG A 365 -20.19 21.01 -5.27
N ARG A 366 -19.75 20.24 -4.28
CA ARG A 366 -19.87 20.53 -2.85
C ARG A 366 -18.62 21.21 -2.32
#